data_e1d02028d232304a17dc40a4370187f1
#
_entry.id   e1d02028d232304a17dc40a4370187f1
#
_cell.length_a   1.000
_cell.length_b   1.000
_cell.length_c   1.000
_cell.angle_alpha   90.00
_cell.angle_beta   90.00
_cell.angle_gamma   90.00
#
_symmetry.space_group_name_H-M   'P 1'
#
loop_
_entity.id
_entity.type
_entity.pdbx_description
1 polymer ?
#
loop_
_entity_poly.entity_id
_entity_poly.type
_entity_poly.pdbx_seq_one_letter_code
_entity_poly.pdbx_strand_id
1 'polypeptide(L)'
;MFALLTPDLGNTEIFQLIGGEIASLARVHNYSLVWGGSSQPRPDPDLSLQHAEELCHHFIDRRVSGVFFAPYELVSEKEEANQKMAETLREAGVPVVLLDRDVTPFPSRSDFDLVSLDNFAGGYLATEHLLKLGCRRVFFVARPRSAPTVDARIAGMHEALRRWRIEPTPNWVQIGDMADRKFTRNLTTAPRPDAFVCANDHTAALLLRVLQQAGLRVPQQVRVVGFDDVKFATLVSPPLTTIQQPCRELALTAFRAMLDRLADPTLPARHITIRPRLVIRDSCGAYAPRKEGRGG
;
A
#
# COMPACT_ATOMS: atom_id res chain seq x y z
N MET A 1 -0.07 14.74 -24.14
CA MET A 1 0.90 13.88 -23.43
C MET A 1 0.55 13.88 -21.95
N PHE A 2 0.47 12.73 -21.28
CA PHE A 2 0.32 12.63 -19.83
C PHE A 2 1.67 12.43 -19.15
N ALA A 3 1.72 12.72 -17.86
CA ALA A 3 2.85 12.38 -17.02
C ALA A 3 2.41 11.46 -15.85
N LEU A 4 3.31 10.62 -15.40
CA LEU A 4 3.17 9.78 -14.22
C LEU A 4 4.30 10.12 -13.24
N LEU A 5 3.94 10.67 -12.08
CA LEU A 5 4.85 10.98 -10.99
C LEU A 5 4.65 9.95 -9.88
N THR A 6 5.68 9.16 -9.62
CA THR A 6 5.64 8.09 -8.62
C THR A 6 6.91 8.07 -7.79
N PRO A 7 6.84 7.58 -6.53
CA PRO A 7 8.03 7.24 -5.77
C PRO A 7 8.94 6.27 -6.53
N ASP A 8 10.20 6.18 -6.10
CA ASP A 8 11.17 5.30 -6.72
C ASP A 8 10.66 3.87 -6.87
N LEU A 9 10.74 3.32 -8.09
CA LEU A 9 10.15 2.06 -8.51
C LEU A 9 10.68 0.82 -7.78
N GLY A 10 11.81 0.93 -7.09
CA GLY A 10 12.44 -0.20 -6.39
C GLY A 10 11.69 -0.72 -5.18
N ASN A 11 10.72 0.04 -4.64
CA ASN A 11 10.02 -0.31 -3.40
C ASN A 11 8.51 -0.59 -3.57
N THR A 12 7.95 -0.37 -4.77
CA THR A 12 6.50 -0.42 -4.98
C THR A 12 6.15 -0.97 -6.35
N GLU A 13 6.18 -2.29 -6.51
CA GLU A 13 5.82 -2.98 -7.77
C GLU A 13 4.42 -2.61 -8.27
N ILE A 14 3.49 -2.23 -7.37
CA ILE A 14 2.13 -1.82 -7.78
C ILE A 14 2.13 -0.64 -8.74
N PHE A 15 3.03 0.35 -8.55
CA PHE A 15 3.08 1.51 -9.44
C PHE A 15 3.66 1.19 -10.81
N GLN A 16 4.52 0.16 -10.92
CA GLN A 16 4.98 -0.34 -12.23
C GLN A 16 3.80 -0.95 -13.00
N LEU A 17 2.96 -1.74 -12.32
CA LEU A 17 1.77 -2.36 -12.92
C LEU A 17 0.74 -1.30 -13.32
N ILE A 18 0.41 -0.37 -12.41
CA ILE A 18 -0.54 0.73 -12.68
C ILE A 18 -0.02 1.61 -13.83
N GLY A 19 1.26 1.98 -13.81
CA GLY A 19 1.88 2.82 -14.84
C GLY A 19 1.91 2.14 -16.20
N GLY A 20 2.19 0.84 -16.28
CA GLY A 20 2.13 0.06 -17.50
C GLY A 20 0.73 0.02 -18.12
N GLU A 21 -0.30 -0.15 -17.29
CA GLU A 21 -1.70 -0.11 -17.74
C GLU A 21 -2.11 1.30 -18.20
N ILE A 22 -1.73 2.36 -17.46
CA ILE A 22 -1.97 3.75 -17.87
C ILE A 22 -1.29 4.05 -19.21
N ALA A 23 -0.04 3.60 -19.42
CA ALA A 23 0.67 3.78 -20.67
C ALA A 23 -0.04 3.09 -21.84
N SER A 24 -0.59 1.91 -21.62
CA SER A 24 -1.37 1.17 -22.60
C SER A 24 -2.67 1.91 -22.96
N LEU A 25 -3.38 2.41 -21.96
CA LEU A 25 -4.60 3.20 -22.15
C LEU A 25 -4.31 4.54 -22.85
N ALA A 26 -3.24 5.23 -22.46
CA ALA A 26 -2.82 6.48 -23.08
C ALA A 26 -2.60 6.30 -24.59
N ARG A 27 -1.89 5.24 -24.98
CA ARG A 27 -1.66 4.92 -26.40
C ARG A 27 -2.98 4.70 -27.17
N VAL A 28 -3.94 3.99 -26.60
CA VAL A 28 -5.27 3.76 -27.23
C VAL A 28 -6.02 5.08 -27.47
N HIS A 29 -5.84 6.05 -26.59
CA HIS A 29 -6.45 7.37 -26.66
C HIS A 29 -5.57 8.44 -27.33
N ASN A 30 -4.54 8.04 -28.11
CA ASN A 30 -3.59 8.92 -28.81
C ASN A 30 -2.80 9.87 -27.87
N TYR A 31 -2.55 9.47 -26.64
CA TYR A 31 -1.64 10.14 -25.73
C TYR A 31 -0.35 9.34 -25.58
N SER A 32 0.75 10.02 -25.31
CA SER A 32 1.98 9.43 -24.77
C SER A 32 2.02 9.60 -23.26
N LEU A 33 2.72 8.69 -22.56
CA LEU A 33 2.99 8.80 -21.13
C LEU A 33 4.48 9.04 -20.93
N VAL A 34 4.81 10.10 -20.20
CA VAL A 34 6.16 10.34 -19.69
C VAL A 34 6.20 9.91 -18.23
N TRP A 35 7.16 9.10 -17.88
CA TRP A 35 7.32 8.61 -16.51
C TRP A 35 8.41 9.42 -15.79
N GLY A 36 8.03 10.10 -14.71
CA GLY A 36 8.93 10.75 -13.78
C GLY A 36 9.12 9.88 -12.54
N GLY A 37 10.30 9.36 -12.36
CA GLY A 37 10.68 8.51 -11.23
C GLY A 37 12.05 7.87 -11.48
N SER A 38 12.72 7.42 -10.44
CA SER A 38 13.97 6.68 -10.55
C SER A 38 13.70 5.17 -10.63
N SER A 39 14.42 4.47 -11.50
CA SER A 39 14.40 3.01 -11.56
C SER A 39 15.24 2.37 -10.44
N GLN A 40 16.05 3.14 -9.73
CA GLN A 40 16.89 2.69 -8.63
C GLN A 40 16.56 3.44 -7.35
N PRO A 41 16.45 2.71 -6.21
CA PRO A 41 16.31 3.36 -4.91
C PRO A 41 17.50 4.29 -4.67
N ARG A 42 17.23 5.55 -4.36
CA ARG A 42 18.28 6.49 -3.98
C ARG A 42 18.67 6.29 -2.53
N PRO A 43 19.97 6.39 -2.19
CA PRO A 43 20.41 6.26 -0.79
C PRO A 43 19.83 7.33 0.12
N ASP A 44 19.58 8.53 -0.45
CA ASP A 44 19.05 9.68 0.27
C ASP A 44 17.60 9.94 -0.14
N PRO A 45 16.63 9.74 0.77
CA PRO A 45 15.21 10.00 0.51
C PRO A 45 14.91 11.48 0.20
N ASP A 46 15.63 12.42 0.77
CA ASP A 46 15.38 13.87 0.58
C ASP A 46 15.75 14.30 -0.84
N LEU A 47 16.77 13.68 -1.45
CA LEU A 47 17.08 13.88 -2.87
C LEU A 47 15.98 13.40 -3.80
N SER A 48 15.19 12.42 -3.38
CA SER A 48 14.03 11.95 -4.14
C SER A 48 12.91 13.00 -4.21
N LEU A 49 12.68 13.75 -3.12
CA LEU A 49 11.69 14.83 -3.10
C LEU A 49 12.11 16.01 -3.96
N GLN A 50 13.37 16.46 -3.86
CA GLN A 50 13.89 17.55 -4.69
C GLN A 50 13.75 17.22 -6.18
N HIS A 51 14.13 16.02 -6.57
CA HIS A 51 13.98 15.57 -7.95
C HIS A 51 12.52 15.50 -8.40
N ALA A 52 11.60 15.12 -7.51
CA ALA A 52 10.17 15.10 -7.81
C ALA A 52 9.62 16.53 -8.04
N GLU A 53 10.06 17.50 -7.26
CA GLU A 53 9.72 18.92 -7.47
C GLU A 53 10.26 19.42 -8.82
N GLU A 54 11.51 19.09 -9.17
CA GLU A 54 12.07 19.42 -10.50
C GLU A 54 11.27 18.80 -11.63
N LEU A 55 10.82 17.55 -11.46
CA LEU A 55 9.95 16.87 -12.45
C LEU A 55 8.60 17.58 -12.61
N CYS A 56 8.00 18.10 -11.54
CA CYS A 56 6.77 18.89 -11.64
C CYS A 56 6.98 20.11 -12.53
N HIS A 57 8.06 20.85 -12.35
CA HIS A 57 8.41 22.00 -13.22
C HIS A 57 8.63 21.56 -14.67
N HIS A 58 9.37 20.46 -14.91
CA HIS A 58 9.53 19.92 -16.27
C HIS A 58 8.21 19.53 -16.92
N PHE A 59 7.24 18.99 -16.17
CA PHE A 59 5.91 18.66 -16.71
C PHE A 59 5.12 19.91 -17.09
N ILE A 60 5.22 20.97 -16.28
CA ILE A 60 4.63 22.27 -16.55
C ILE A 60 5.23 22.88 -17.83
N ASP A 61 6.55 22.95 -17.93
CA ASP A 61 7.26 23.50 -19.08
C ASP A 61 6.94 22.75 -20.38
N ARG A 62 6.75 21.44 -20.29
CA ARG A 62 6.35 20.57 -21.42
C ARG A 62 4.86 20.60 -21.72
N ARG A 63 4.07 21.36 -20.96
CA ARG A 63 2.62 21.49 -21.11
C ARG A 63 1.92 20.13 -21.20
N VAL A 64 2.22 19.25 -20.24
CA VAL A 64 1.53 17.95 -20.19
C VAL A 64 0.03 18.17 -20.00
N SER A 65 -0.79 17.29 -20.59
CA SER A 65 -2.26 17.40 -20.52
C SER A 65 -2.81 17.03 -19.14
N GLY A 66 -2.03 16.37 -18.31
CA GLY A 66 -2.37 15.99 -16.94
C GLY A 66 -1.34 15.08 -16.31
N VAL A 67 -1.37 15.00 -14.99
CA VAL A 67 -0.43 14.21 -14.18
C VAL A 67 -1.18 13.18 -13.34
N PHE A 68 -0.80 11.93 -13.46
CA PHE A 68 -1.12 10.88 -12.49
C PHE A 68 -0.05 10.91 -11.40
N PHE A 69 -0.46 11.17 -10.16
CA PHE A 69 0.47 11.38 -9.07
C PHE A 69 0.25 10.37 -7.94
N ALA A 70 1.24 9.54 -7.64
CA ALA A 70 1.30 8.73 -6.44
C ALA A 70 2.15 9.45 -5.39
N PRO A 71 1.55 10.01 -4.31
CA PRO A 71 2.30 10.75 -3.30
C PRO A 71 3.42 9.95 -2.66
N TYR A 72 4.52 10.61 -2.32
CA TYR A 72 5.71 10.01 -1.73
C TYR A 72 5.46 9.55 -0.30
N GLU A 73 6.14 8.47 0.10
CA GLU A 73 6.12 7.91 1.45
C GLU A 73 7.54 7.58 1.93
N LEU A 74 7.69 7.21 3.20
CA LEU A 74 8.95 6.78 3.81
C LEU A 74 10.04 7.86 3.88
N VAL A 75 9.71 9.10 3.56
CA VAL A 75 10.59 10.27 3.63
C VAL A 75 10.13 11.22 4.73
N SER A 76 11.01 12.09 5.19
CA SER A 76 10.68 13.19 6.10
C SER A 76 9.84 14.23 5.36
N GLU A 77 9.01 15.00 6.06
CA GLU A 77 8.23 16.12 5.50
C GLU A 77 7.39 15.78 4.26
N LYS A 78 7.05 14.47 4.10
CA LYS A 78 6.33 13.96 2.92
C LYS A 78 4.97 14.64 2.70
N GLU A 79 4.26 14.97 3.75
CA GLU A 79 2.94 15.60 3.69
C GLU A 79 3.03 16.97 3.03
N GLU A 80 3.93 17.83 3.51
CA GLU A 80 4.15 19.17 2.98
C GLU A 80 4.67 19.14 1.53
N ALA A 81 5.65 18.28 1.25
CA ALA A 81 6.22 18.14 -0.10
C ALA A 81 5.18 17.61 -1.10
N ASN A 82 4.40 16.58 -0.76
CA ASN A 82 3.36 16.05 -1.62
C ASN A 82 2.27 17.09 -1.91
N GLN A 83 1.84 17.81 -0.88
CA GLN A 83 0.84 18.87 -1.04
C GLN A 83 1.37 19.99 -1.93
N LYS A 84 2.60 20.46 -1.70
CA LYS A 84 3.25 21.49 -2.51
C LYS A 84 3.33 21.09 -3.98
N MET A 85 3.77 19.86 -4.29
CA MET A 85 3.84 19.35 -5.67
C MET A 85 2.47 19.34 -6.36
N ALA A 86 1.45 18.84 -5.67
CA ALA A 86 0.10 18.78 -6.23
C ALA A 86 -0.48 20.18 -6.49
N GLU A 87 -0.26 21.12 -5.55
CA GLU A 87 -0.69 22.53 -5.69
C GLU A 87 0.08 23.24 -6.80
N THR A 88 1.39 23.07 -6.92
CA THR A 88 2.19 23.66 -8.00
C THR A 88 1.68 23.25 -9.38
N LEU A 89 1.31 21.98 -9.56
CA LEU A 89 0.71 21.49 -10.80
C LEU A 89 -0.67 22.12 -11.05
N ARG A 90 -1.51 22.19 -10.00
CA ARG A 90 -2.86 22.77 -10.08
C ARG A 90 -2.83 24.26 -10.42
N GLU A 91 -1.95 25.04 -9.77
CA GLU A 91 -1.77 26.47 -10.02
C GLU A 91 -1.27 26.76 -11.44
N ALA A 92 -0.50 25.84 -12.01
CA ALA A 92 -0.10 25.89 -13.42
C ALA A 92 -1.19 25.44 -14.40
N GLY A 93 -2.41 25.10 -13.92
CA GLY A 93 -3.52 24.64 -14.73
C GLY A 93 -3.38 23.20 -15.24
N VAL A 94 -2.50 22.40 -14.65
CA VAL A 94 -2.29 20.99 -15.02
C VAL A 94 -3.21 20.10 -14.16
N PRO A 95 -4.16 19.37 -14.75
CA PRO A 95 -5.01 18.43 -14.04
C PRO A 95 -4.20 17.33 -13.32
N VAL A 96 -4.57 17.05 -12.06
CA VAL A 96 -3.94 16.02 -11.24
C VAL A 96 -4.96 14.97 -10.84
N VAL A 97 -4.61 13.69 -11.00
CA VAL A 97 -5.33 12.55 -10.43
C VAL A 97 -4.38 11.81 -9.51
N LEU A 98 -4.71 11.79 -8.22
CA LEU A 98 -3.94 11.06 -7.21
C LEU A 98 -4.17 9.55 -7.34
N LEU A 99 -3.10 8.78 -7.18
CA LEU A 99 -3.09 7.33 -7.20
C LEU A 99 -2.78 6.74 -5.84
N ASP A 100 -3.54 5.74 -5.43
CA ASP A 100 -3.35 4.94 -4.20
C ASP A 100 -3.59 5.73 -2.91
N ARG A 101 -3.03 6.93 -2.77
CA ARG A 101 -3.06 7.70 -1.52
C ARG A 101 -3.29 9.19 -1.75
N ASP A 102 -3.84 9.83 -0.72
CA ASP A 102 -4.05 11.27 -0.69
C ASP A 102 -2.75 12.01 -0.32
N VAL A 103 -2.67 13.30 -0.65
CA VAL A 103 -1.63 14.21 -0.19
C VAL A 103 -1.87 14.68 1.25
N THR A 104 -3.08 14.49 1.78
CA THR A 104 -3.44 14.76 3.17
C THR A 104 -3.46 13.50 4.01
N PRO A 105 -3.13 13.58 5.33
CA PRO A 105 -3.20 12.44 6.23
C PRO A 105 -4.63 11.89 6.39
N PHE A 106 -4.75 10.56 6.53
CA PHE A 106 -6.02 9.91 6.90
C PHE A 106 -6.49 10.43 8.29
N PRO A 107 -7.79 10.69 8.50
CA PRO A 107 -8.93 10.45 7.60
C PRO A 107 -9.30 11.63 6.70
N SER A 108 -8.53 12.71 6.70
CA SER A 108 -8.79 13.91 5.88
C SER A 108 -8.69 13.61 4.39
N ARG A 109 -9.24 14.53 3.58
CA ARG A 109 -9.22 14.46 2.12
C ARG A 109 -8.81 15.79 1.54
N SER A 110 -8.05 15.73 0.43
CA SER A 110 -7.72 16.91 -0.38
C SER A 110 -8.78 17.18 -1.44
N ASP A 111 -8.67 18.33 -2.10
CA ASP A 111 -9.53 18.74 -3.22
C ASP A 111 -8.99 18.23 -4.58
N PHE A 112 -8.36 17.06 -4.60
CA PHE A 112 -7.92 16.38 -5.82
C PHE A 112 -8.73 15.11 -6.06
N ASP A 113 -8.90 14.74 -7.35
CA ASP A 113 -9.41 13.40 -7.67
C ASP A 113 -8.43 12.36 -7.15
N LEU A 114 -8.93 11.39 -6.39
CA LEU A 114 -8.17 10.27 -5.85
C LEU A 114 -8.79 8.95 -6.31
N VAL A 115 -7.97 8.06 -6.85
CA VAL A 115 -8.34 6.68 -7.13
C VAL A 115 -7.46 5.76 -6.27
N SER A 116 -8.10 5.03 -5.37
CA SER A 116 -7.42 4.22 -4.38
C SER A 116 -8.12 2.89 -4.14
N LEU A 117 -7.44 1.98 -3.42
CA LEU A 117 -8.07 0.82 -2.83
C LEU A 117 -8.87 1.24 -1.59
N ASP A 118 -9.96 0.52 -1.27
CA ASP A 118 -10.56 0.60 0.06
C ASP A 118 -9.63 -0.07 1.08
N ASN A 119 -8.68 0.72 1.60
CA ASN A 119 -7.66 0.26 2.53
C ASN A 119 -8.25 -0.15 3.90
N PHE A 120 -9.35 0.51 4.32
CA PHE A 120 -10.07 0.13 5.54
C PHE A 120 -10.66 -1.28 5.39
N ALA A 121 -11.40 -1.52 4.30
CA ALA A 121 -11.94 -2.85 4.00
C ALA A 121 -10.83 -3.89 3.84
N GLY A 122 -9.68 -3.52 3.26
CA GLY A 122 -8.52 -4.41 3.13
C GLY A 122 -7.96 -4.86 4.49
N GLY A 123 -7.72 -3.93 5.40
CA GLY A 123 -7.27 -4.24 6.77
C GLY A 123 -8.29 -5.06 7.55
N TYR A 124 -9.58 -4.75 7.38
CA TYR A 124 -10.68 -5.54 7.94
C TYR A 124 -10.66 -6.98 7.43
N LEU A 125 -10.63 -7.20 6.12
CA LEU A 125 -10.65 -8.52 5.50
C LEU A 125 -9.45 -9.39 5.90
N ALA A 126 -8.24 -8.83 5.91
CA ALA A 126 -7.03 -9.53 6.33
C ALA A 126 -7.13 -10.03 7.77
N THR A 127 -7.61 -9.17 8.65
CA THR A 127 -7.76 -9.48 10.07
C THR A 127 -8.90 -10.46 10.30
N GLU A 128 -10.07 -10.22 9.75
CA GLU A 128 -11.23 -11.10 9.88
C GLU A 128 -10.91 -12.52 9.42
N HIS A 129 -10.15 -12.67 8.33
CA HIS A 129 -9.69 -13.97 7.86
C HIS A 129 -8.89 -14.73 8.92
N LEU A 130 -7.93 -14.07 9.57
CA LEU A 130 -7.13 -14.68 10.64
C LEU A 130 -8.00 -15.04 11.87
N LEU A 131 -8.97 -14.18 12.22
CA LEU A 131 -9.91 -14.43 13.31
C LEU A 131 -10.80 -15.64 13.02
N LYS A 132 -11.28 -15.79 11.78
CA LYS A 132 -12.02 -16.98 11.31
C LYS A 132 -11.21 -18.27 11.39
N LEU A 133 -9.88 -18.17 11.25
CA LEU A 133 -8.94 -19.28 11.43
C LEU A 133 -8.58 -19.56 12.90
N GLY A 134 -9.20 -18.86 13.85
CA GLY A 134 -9.04 -19.08 15.29
C GLY A 134 -7.95 -18.24 15.96
N CYS A 135 -7.28 -17.33 15.25
CA CYS A 135 -6.35 -16.39 15.88
C CYS A 135 -7.08 -15.46 16.85
N ARG A 136 -6.42 -15.06 17.92
CA ARG A 136 -6.96 -14.14 18.93
C ARG A 136 -6.01 -12.99 19.25
N ARG A 137 -4.71 -13.20 19.09
CA ARG A 137 -3.67 -12.17 19.26
C ARG A 137 -3.06 -11.87 17.89
N VAL A 138 -3.66 -10.91 17.20
CA VAL A 138 -3.22 -10.47 15.87
C VAL A 138 -2.49 -9.14 16.02
N PHE A 139 -1.29 -9.04 15.47
CA PHE A 139 -0.50 -7.82 15.48
C PHE A 139 -0.42 -7.25 14.07
N PHE A 140 -0.39 -5.92 13.99
CA PHE A 140 -0.12 -5.21 12.74
C PHE A 140 1.35 -4.80 12.70
N VAL A 141 2.01 -4.95 11.55
CA VAL A 141 3.43 -4.59 11.39
C VAL A 141 3.60 -3.65 10.21
N ALA A 142 4.24 -2.50 10.47
CA ALA A 142 4.53 -1.48 9.47
C ALA A 142 5.92 -0.88 9.66
N ARG A 143 6.43 -0.23 8.61
CA ARG A 143 7.65 0.57 8.68
C ARG A 143 7.35 1.98 9.19
N PRO A 144 8.33 2.65 9.81
CA PRO A 144 8.19 4.07 10.14
C PRO A 144 7.91 4.90 8.88
N ARG A 145 7.12 5.96 9.03
CA ARG A 145 6.77 6.90 7.95
C ARG A 145 6.05 6.25 6.76
N SER A 146 5.35 5.14 6.98
CA SER A 146 4.47 4.53 5.99
C SER A 146 3.40 5.51 5.49
N ALA A 147 2.78 5.19 4.35
CA ALA A 147 1.72 6.00 3.74
C ALA A 147 0.46 6.09 4.62
N PRO A 148 -0.37 7.14 4.46
CA PRO A 148 -1.65 7.27 5.16
C PRO A 148 -2.63 6.11 4.91
N THR A 149 -2.45 5.36 3.82
CA THR A 149 -3.21 4.13 3.53
C THR A 149 -2.99 3.04 4.58
N VAL A 150 -1.81 3.04 5.23
CA VAL A 150 -1.50 2.10 6.31
C VAL A 150 -2.34 2.39 7.55
N ASP A 151 -2.58 3.67 7.87
CA ASP A 151 -3.44 4.06 8.99
C ASP A 151 -4.88 3.60 8.76
N ALA A 152 -5.38 3.69 7.53
CA ALA A 152 -6.68 3.15 7.15
C ALA A 152 -6.74 1.61 7.29
N ARG A 153 -5.64 0.89 6.94
CA ARG A 153 -5.54 -0.57 7.15
C ARG A 153 -5.57 -0.93 8.64
N ILE A 154 -4.88 -0.16 9.48
CA ILE A 154 -4.89 -0.32 10.95
C ILE A 154 -6.29 -0.07 11.51
N ALA A 155 -6.99 0.98 11.06
CA ALA A 155 -8.37 1.26 11.46
C ALA A 155 -9.32 0.12 11.06
N GLY A 156 -9.15 -0.45 9.86
CA GLY A 156 -9.90 -1.63 9.41
C GLY A 156 -9.64 -2.87 10.28
N MET A 157 -8.39 -3.12 10.65
CA MET A 157 -8.04 -4.19 11.60
C MET A 157 -8.72 -3.98 12.94
N HIS A 158 -8.66 -2.76 13.49
CA HIS A 158 -9.31 -2.44 14.77
C HIS A 158 -10.81 -2.73 14.72
N GLU A 159 -11.49 -2.36 13.62
CA GLU A 159 -12.91 -2.65 13.45
C GLU A 159 -13.20 -4.16 13.39
N ALA A 160 -12.33 -4.95 12.75
CA ALA A 160 -12.48 -6.41 12.75
C ALA A 160 -12.36 -6.98 14.17
N LEU A 161 -11.36 -6.57 14.94
CA LEU A 161 -11.21 -6.99 16.34
C LEU A 161 -12.44 -6.61 17.17
N ARG A 162 -12.93 -5.38 17.04
CA ARG A 162 -14.13 -4.89 17.75
C ARG A 162 -15.38 -5.73 17.43
N ARG A 163 -15.61 -6.04 16.15
CA ARG A 163 -16.77 -6.88 15.74
C ARG A 163 -16.69 -8.30 16.26
N TRP A 164 -15.48 -8.82 16.40
CA TRP A 164 -15.23 -10.14 16.97
C TRP A 164 -15.12 -10.13 18.49
N ARG A 165 -15.36 -8.97 19.14
CA ARG A 165 -15.28 -8.77 20.60
C ARG A 165 -13.95 -9.21 21.18
N ILE A 166 -12.88 -8.89 20.47
CA ILE A 166 -11.50 -9.13 20.88
C ILE A 166 -10.87 -7.79 21.25
N GLU A 167 -10.49 -7.66 22.50
CA GLU A 167 -9.72 -6.49 22.98
C GLU A 167 -8.30 -6.57 22.39
N PRO A 168 -7.82 -5.50 21.74
CA PRO A 168 -6.45 -5.47 21.27
C PRO A 168 -5.48 -5.57 22.45
N THR A 169 -4.48 -6.43 22.32
CA THR A 169 -3.40 -6.46 23.32
C THR A 169 -2.59 -5.16 23.26
N PRO A 170 -2.00 -4.70 24.38
CA PRO A 170 -1.09 -3.54 24.34
C PRO A 170 -0.05 -3.70 23.23
N ASN A 171 0.23 -2.62 22.52
CA ASN A 171 1.21 -2.58 21.42
C ASN A 171 0.91 -3.56 20.26
N TRP A 172 -0.37 -3.79 19.94
CA TRP A 172 -0.76 -4.62 18.80
C TRP A 172 -0.37 -4.02 17.44
N VAL A 173 -0.07 -2.73 17.38
CA VAL A 173 0.55 -2.06 16.22
C VAL A 173 2.04 -1.93 16.49
N GLN A 174 2.84 -2.57 15.66
CA GLN A 174 4.29 -2.62 15.73
C GLN A 174 4.86 -1.82 14.56
N ILE A 175 5.45 -0.67 14.85
CA ILE A 175 6.10 0.18 13.84
C ILE A 175 7.60 0.16 14.08
N GLY A 176 8.35 -0.33 13.09
CA GLY A 176 9.80 -0.44 13.21
C GLY A 176 10.48 -0.96 11.95
N ASP A 177 11.81 -0.95 11.97
CA ASP A 177 12.63 -1.48 10.90
C ASP A 177 12.96 -2.95 11.13
N MET A 178 12.76 -3.80 10.12
CA MET A 178 13.13 -5.22 10.17
C MET A 178 14.66 -5.46 10.22
N ALA A 179 15.48 -4.44 9.96
CA ALA A 179 16.92 -4.49 10.19
C ALA A 179 17.31 -4.26 11.67
N ASP A 180 16.42 -3.63 12.45
CA ASP A 180 16.65 -3.43 13.90
C ASP A 180 16.45 -4.74 14.67
N ARG A 181 17.53 -5.27 15.24
CA ARG A 181 17.53 -6.50 16.04
C ARG A 181 16.66 -6.40 17.29
N LYS A 182 16.57 -5.22 17.92
CA LYS A 182 15.71 -5.02 19.10
C LYS A 182 14.25 -5.12 18.71
N PHE A 183 13.87 -4.48 17.61
CA PHE A 183 12.52 -4.53 17.07
C PHE A 183 12.13 -5.97 16.70
N THR A 184 12.94 -6.66 15.90
CA THR A 184 12.65 -8.04 15.45
C THR A 184 12.62 -9.05 16.58
N ARG A 185 13.45 -8.85 17.62
CA ARG A 185 13.41 -9.67 18.83
C ARG A 185 12.06 -9.55 19.55
N ASN A 186 11.51 -8.34 19.65
CA ASN A 186 10.20 -8.13 20.28
C ASN A 186 9.07 -8.86 19.54
N LEU A 187 9.16 -8.97 18.22
CA LEU A 187 8.16 -9.69 17.39
C LEU A 187 8.23 -11.21 17.59
N THR A 188 9.38 -11.75 17.99
CA THR A 188 9.65 -13.21 18.03
C THR A 188 9.67 -13.79 19.43
N THR A 189 9.77 -12.95 20.49
CA THR A 189 9.83 -13.38 21.90
C THR A 189 8.43 -13.55 22.49
N ALA A 190 8.27 -14.51 23.38
CA ALA A 190 7.01 -14.74 24.10
C ALA A 190 6.71 -13.62 25.13
N PRO A 191 5.43 -13.24 25.34
CA PRO A 191 4.24 -13.78 24.68
C PRO A 191 4.05 -13.20 23.27
N ARG A 192 4.27 -14.05 22.25
CA ARG A 192 4.16 -13.66 20.85
C ARG A 192 2.70 -13.70 20.34
N PRO A 193 2.37 -12.98 19.25
CA PRO A 193 1.04 -13.07 18.62
C PRO A 193 0.81 -14.41 17.92
N ASP A 194 -0.46 -14.72 17.67
CA ASP A 194 -0.88 -15.88 16.88
C ASP A 194 -0.70 -15.62 15.38
N ALA A 195 -0.80 -14.35 15.00
CA ALA A 195 -0.69 -13.92 13.62
C ALA A 195 -0.24 -12.47 13.47
N PHE A 196 0.28 -12.17 12.28
CA PHE A 196 0.61 -10.83 11.84
C PHE A 196 -0.15 -10.45 10.58
N VAL A 197 -0.66 -9.21 10.56
CA VAL A 197 -1.06 -8.48 9.35
C VAL A 197 0.05 -7.49 9.04
N CYS A 198 0.65 -7.59 7.88
CA CYS A 198 1.73 -6.70 7.46
C CYS A 198 1.19 -5.58 6.57
N ALA A 199 1.79 -4.40 6.72
CA ALA A 199 1.40 -3.22 5.93
C ALA A 199 1.46 -3.47 4.42
N ASN A 200 2.44 -4.27 3.95
CA ASN A 200 2.57 -4.70 2.55
C ASN A 200 3.33 -6.03 2.43
N ASP A 201 3.38 -6.59 1.22
CA ASP A 201 4.05 -7.88 0.96
C ASP A 201 5.57 -7.80 1.17
N HIS A 202 6.20 -6.65 0.93
CA HIS A 202 7.62 -6.46 1.23
C HIS A 202 7.89 -6.62 2.74
N THR A 203 7.09 -5.93 3.57
CA THR A 203 7.17 -6.06 5.04
C THR A 203 6.91 -7.49 5.48
N ALA A 204 5.94 -8.16 4.87
CA ALA A 204 5.62 -9.57 5.16
C ALA A 204 6.78 -10.51 4.79
N ALA A 205 7.42 -10.31 3.64
CA ALA A 205 8.58 -11.11 3.21
C ALA A 205 9.77 -10.95 4.17
N LEU A 206 10.05 -9.73 4.63
CA LEU A 206 11.08 -9.48 5.64
C LEU A 206 10.74 -10.14 6.98
N LEU A 207 9.47 -10.05 7.40
CA LEU A 207 9.01 -10.70 8.63
C LEU A 207 9.11 -12.22 8.54
N LEU A 208 8.73 -12.84 7.43
CA LEU A 208 8.87 -14.29 7.21
C LEU A 208 10.32 -14.74 7.40
N ARG A 209 11.28 -13.97 6.87
CA ARG A 209 12.72 -14.23 7.07
C ARG A 209 13.11 -14.12 8.55
N VAL A 210 12.65 -13.11 9.26
CA VAL A 210 12.91 -12.92 10.70
C VAL A 210 12.33 -14.08 11.51
N LEU A 211 11.10 -14.50 11.23
CA LEU A 211 10.46 -15.63 11.90
C LEU A 211 11.21 -16.94 11.65
N GLN A 212 11.65 -17.20 10.43
CA GLN A 212 12.46 -18.35 10.07
C GLN A 212 13.80 -18.37 10.81
N GLN A 213 14.51 -17.24 10.89
CA GLN A 213 15.76 -17.12 11.64
C GLN A 213 15.57 -17.34 13.14
N ALA A 214 14.40 -16.99 13.68
CA ALA A 214 14.03 -17.29 15.07
C ALA A 214 13.53 -18.72 15.29
N GLY A 215 13.55 -19.59 14.28
CA GLY A 215 13.09 -20.98 14.36
C GLY A 215 11.56 -21.13 14.45
N LEU A 216 10.81 -20.09 14.10
CA LEU A 216 9.34 -20.09 14.14
C LEU A 216 8.77 -20.55 12.80
N ARG A 217 7.92 -21.56 12.84
CA ARG A 217 7.29 -22.13 11.65
C ARG A 217 6.00 -21.39 11.29
N VAL A 218 5.94 -20.91 10.04
CA VAL A 218 4.74 -20.32 9.44
C VAL A 218 4.14 -21.36 8.50
N PRO A 219 2.85 -21.69 8.59
CA PRO A 219 1.80 -21.11 9.46
C PRO A 219 1.60 -21.81 10.81
N GLN A 220 2.37 -22.85 11.16
CA GLN A 220 2.05 -23.77 12.26
C GLN A 220 2.12 -23.13 13.65
N GLN A 221 3.04 -22.18 13.86
CA GLN A 221 3.25 -21.52 15.15
C GLN A 221 2.82 -20.04 15.12
N VAL A 222 2.88 -19.41 13.96
CA VAL A 222 2.44 -18.03 13.73
C VAL A 222 1.99 -17.89 12.29
N ARG A 223 0.96 -17.11 12.03
CA ARG A 223 0.40 -16.88 10.71
C ARG A 223 0.75 -15.49 10.20
N VAL A 224 0.85 -15.34 8.89
CA VAL A 224 1.20 -14.05 8.28
C VAL A 224 0.26 -13.76 7.12
N VAL A 225 -0.25 -12.52 7.05
CA VAL A 225 -1.00 -11.98 5.92
C VAL A 225 -0.35 -10.68 5.47
N GLY A 226 -0.10 -10.57 4.18
CA GLY A 226 0.46 -9.40 3.52
C GLY A 226 -0.59 -8.48 2.93
N PHE A 227 -0.14 -7.56 2.09
CA PHE A 227 -0.96 -6.61 1.36
C PHE A 227 -0.25 -6.26 0.04
N ASP A 228 -0.96 -6.13 -1.08
CA ASP A 228 -0.62 -5.73 -2.44
C ASP A 228 -0.78 -6.85 -3.48
N ASP A 229 -0.47 -8.10 -3.16
CA ASP A 229 -0.40 -9.25 -4.08
C ASP A 229 0.61 -9.04 -5.22
N VAL A 230 1.79 -8.57 -4.86
CA VAL A 230 2.91 -8.41 -5.79
C VAL A 230 3.71 -9.71 -5.92
N LYS A 231 4.69 -9.72 -6.82
CA LYS A 231 5.49 -10.91 -7.15
C LYS A 231 6.09 -11.61 -5.90
N PHE A 232 6.47 -10.87 -4.88
CA PHE A 232 6.97 -11.43 -3.62
C PHE A 232 5.98 -12.40 -2.98
N ALA A 233 4.68 -12.18 -3.08
CA ALA A 233 3.69 -13.03 -2.44
C ALA A 233 3.75 -14.50 -2.89
N THR A 234 4.19 -14.74 -4.14
CA THR A 234 4.33 -16.09 -4.69
C THR A 234 5.71 -16.68 -4.54
N LEU A 235 6.75 -15.86 -4.35
CA LEU A 235 8.15 -16.28 -4.31
C LEU A 235 8.69 -16.58 -2.92
N VAL A 236 8.04 -16.07 -1.87
CA VAL A 236 8.43 -16.34 -0.49
C VAL A 236 7.97 -17.74 -0.04
N SER A 237 8.62 -18.27 0.98
CA SER A 237 8.27 -19.58 1.56
C SER A 237 7.89 -19.42 3.04
N PRO A 238 6.66 -19.79 3.42
CA PRO A 238 5.57 -20.28 2.56
C PRO A 238 4.98 -19.15 1.68
N PRO A 239 4.30 -19.49 0.54
CA PRO A 239 3.58 -18.53 -0.28
C PRO A 239 2.61 -17.69 0.54
N LEU A 240 2.61 -16.37 0.30
CA LEU A 240 1.98 -15.39 1.17
C LEU A 240 0.50 -15.19 0.84
N THR A 241 -0.37 -15.41 1.81
CA THR A 241 -1.74 -14.91 1.83
C THR A 241 -1.70 -13.39 1.90
N THR A 242 -2.45 -12.70 1.05
CA THR A 242 -2.34 -11.25 0.93
C THR A 242 -3.65 -10.61 0.47
N ILE A 243 -3.78 -9.30 0.65
CA ILE A 243 -4.84 -8.50 0.05
C ILE A 243 -4.36 -8.01 -1.31
N GLN A 244 -5.06 -8.39 -2.36
CA GLN A 244 -4.76 -7.98 -3.73
C GLN A 244 -5.21 -6.55 -3.99
N GLN A 245 -4.32 -5.75 -4.56
CA GLN A 245 -4.63 -4.47 -5.20
C GLN A 245 -4.93 -4.72 -6.69
N PRO A 246 -6.13 -4.41 -7.18
CA PRO A 246 -6.51 -4.62 -8.58
C PRO A 246 -5.92 -3.49 -9.45
N CYS A 247 -4.61 -3.56 -9.74
CA CYS A 247 -3.85 -2.51 -10.42
C CYS A 247 -4.43 -2.09 -11.77
N ARG A 248 -4.99 -3.06 -12.54
CA ARG A 248 -5.62 -2.76 -13.82
C ARG A 248 -6.89 -1.92 -13.65
N GLU A 249 -7.74 -2.28 -12.70
CA GLU A 249 -8.97 -1.55 -12.39
C GLU A 249 -8.68 -0.16 -11.84
N LEU A 250 -7.62 -0.04 -10.99
CA LEU A 250 -7.14 1.26 -10.49
C LEU A 250 -6.67 2.14 -11.65
N ALA A 251 -5.84 1.62 -12.54
CA ALA A 251 -5.33 2.33 -13.71
C ALA A 251 -6.45 2.80 -14.63
N LEU A 252 -7.40 1.91 -14.98
CA LEU A 252 -8.54 2.22 -15.83
C LEU A 252 -9.42 3.31 -15.23
N THR A 253 -9.68 3.23 -13.92
CA THR A 253 -10.51 4.21 -13.20
C THR A 253 -9.80 5.56 -13.12
N ALA A 254 -8.50 5.58 -12.83
CA ALA A 254 -7.71 6.81 -12.81
C ALA A 254 -7.64 7.46 -14.20
N PHE A 255 -7.45 6.65 -15.23
CA PHE A 255 -7.42 7.17 -16.61
C PHE A 255 -8.77 7.81 -17.01
N ARG A 256 -9.89 7.19 -16.67
CA ARG A 256 -11.23 7.76 -16.88
C ARG A 256 -11.43 9.05 -16.09
N ALA A 257 -11.03 9.07 -14.81
CA ALA A 257 -11.10 10.29 -13.99
C ALA A 257 -10.31 11.44 -14.62
N MET A 258 -9.14 11.15 -15.20
CA MET A 258 -8.34 12.14 -15.92
C MET A 258 -9.05 12.66 -17.17
N LEU A 259 -9.64 11.78 -17.98
CA LEU A 259 -10.39 12.20 -19.17
C LEU A 259 -11.62 13.06 -18.80
N ASP A 260 -12.35 12.69 -17.76
CA ASP A 260 -13.47 13.48 -17.24
C ASP A 260 -13.01 14.88 -16.83
N ARG A 261 -11.90 14.97 -16.08
CA ARG A 261 -11.33 16.24 -15.62
C ARG A 261 -10.85 17.13 -16.76
N LEU A 262 -10.34 16.55 -17.85
CA LEU A 262 -9.99 17.27 -19.07
C LEU A 262 -11.21 17.77 -19.82
N ALA A 263 -12.29 17.01 -19.84
CA ALA A 263 -13.54 17.40 -20.49
C ALA A 263 -14.29 18.49 -19.71
N ASP A 264 -14.25 18.41 -18.37
CA ASP A 264 -14.87 19.39 -17.47
C ASP A 264 -13.99 19.65 -16.24
N PRO A 265 -13.17 20.71 -16.27
CA PRO A 265 -12.31 21.09 -15.14
C PRO A 265 -13.09 21.50 -13.87
N THR A 266 -14.40 21.80 -13.99
CA THR A 266 -15.22 22.29 -12.86
C THR A 266 -15.84 21.18 -12.03
N LEU A 267 -15.67 19.92 -12.41
CA LEU A 267 -16.16 18.78 -11.64
C LEU A 267 -15.66 18.84 -10.19
N PRO A 268 -16.49 18.50 -9.20
CA PRO A 268 -16.00 18.37 -7.83
C PRO A 268 -14.93 17.28 -7.73
N ALA A 269 -14.01 17.42 -6.78
CA ALA A 269 -13.04 16.39 -6.49
C ALA A 269 -13.73 15.08 -6.04
N ARG A 270 -13.27 13.95 -6.55
CA ARG A 270 -13.86 12.64 -6.30
C ARG A 270 -12.86 11.72 -5.62
N HIS A 271 -13.33 10.97 -4.64
CA HIS A 271 -12.58 9.84 -4.09
C HIS A 271 -13.23 8.53 -4.55
N ILE A 272 -12.60 7.85 -5.51
CA ILE A 272 -13.08 6.60 -6.08
C ILE A 272 -12.29 5.44 -5.48
N THR A 273 -12.98 4.58 -4.73
CA THR A 273 -12.38 3.43 -4.06
C THR A 273 -12.71 2.13 -4.79
N ILE A 274 -11.69 1.30 -5.00
CA ILE A 274 -11.83 -0.04 -5.58
C ILE A 274 -11.82 -1.07 -4.45
N ARG A 275 -12.69 -2.07 -4.57
CA ARG A 275 -12.82 -3.11 -3.54
C ARG A 275 -11.59 -4.03 -3.50
N PRO A 276 -10.97 -4.26 -2.32
CA PRO A 276 -9.89 -5.22 -2.16
C PRO A 276 -10.38 -6.67 -2.29
N ARG A 277 -9.45 -7.58 -2.60
CA ARG A 277 -9.68 -9.02 -2.62
C ARG A 277 -8.66 -9.73 -1.76
N LEU A 278 -9.11 -10.70 -0.95
CA LEU A 278 -8.21 -11.60 -0.23
C LEU A 278 -7.78 -12.75 -1.15
N VAL A 279 -6.48 -12.92 -1.29
CA VAL A 279 -5.86 -14.04 -2.00
C VAL A 279 -5.26 -14.99 -0.97
N ILE A 280 -5.87 -16.16 -0.80
CA ILE A 280 -5.46 -17.14 0.21
C ILE A 280 -4.36 -18.01 -0.36
N ARG A 281 -3.24 -18.14 0.40
CA ARG A 281 -2.10 -19.03 0.14
C ARG A 281 -1.71 -19.74 1.45
N ASP A 282 -0.48 -20.20 1.56
CA ASP A 282 -0.08 -21.12 2.65
C ASP A 282 0.24 -20.42 3.96
N SER A 283 0.66 -19.14 3.94
CA SER A 283 1.16 -18.44 5.14
C SER A 283 0.13 -18.20 6.24
N CYS A 284 -1.18 -18.26 5.92
CA CYS A 284 -2.25 -18.16 6.90
C CYS A 284 -2.72 -19.51 7.46
N GLY A 285 -2.30 -20.63 6.85
CA GLY A 285 -2.67 -21.97 7.28
C GLY A 285 -4.11 -22.38 6.99
N ALA A 286 -4.80 -21.70 6.06
CA ALA A 286 -6.18 -22.06 5.68
C ALA A 286 -6.26 -23.45 5.03
N TYR A 287 -5.20 -23.89 4.35
CA TYR A 287 -5.09 -25.21 3.71
C TYR A 287 -4.38 -26.25 4.57
N ALA A 288 -3.93 -25.91 5.78
CA ALA A 288 -3.35 -26.89 6.68
C ALA A 288 -4.45 -27.87 7.16
N PRO A 289 -4.18 -29.20 7.19
CA PRO A 289 -5.15 -30.14 7.72
C PRO A 289 -5.52 -29.74 9.15
N ARG A 290 -6.80 -29.65 9.44
CA ARG A 290 -7.29 -29.45 10.82
C ARG A 290 -6.74 -30.58 11.67
N LYS A 291 -6.02 -30.26 12.76
CA LYS A 291 -5.72 -31.25 13.77
C LYS A 291 -7.08 -31.76 14.27
N GLU A 292 -7.41 -33.00 13.94
CA GLU A 292 -8.51 -33.68 14.58
C GLU A 292 -8.27 -33.59 16.09
N GLY A 293 -9.24 -32.98 16.79
CA GLY A 293 -9.20 -32.86 18.23
C GLY A 293 -8.99 -34.25 18.80
N ARG A 294 -7.90 -34.46 19.54
CA ARG A 294 -7.79 -35.60 20.42
C ARG A 294 -8.96 -35.49 21.40
N GLY A 295 -10.04 -36.23 21.08
CA GLY A 295 -11.06 -36.54 22.04
C GLY A 295 -10.43 -37.38 23.14
N GLY A 296 -10.51 -36.92 24.34
CA GLY A 296 -10.17 -37.60 25.59
C GLY A 296 -10.91 -36.90 26.69
#